data_1455898adbac8a9f3348bf427fb7f2a4
#
_entry.id   1455898adbac8a9f3348bf427fb7f2a4
#
_cell.length_a   1.000
_cell.length_b   1.000
_cell.length_c   1.000
_cell.angle_alpha   90.00
_cell.angle_beta   90.00
_cell.angle_gamma   90.00
#
_symmetry.space_group_name_H-M   'P 1'
#
loop_
_entity.id
_entity.type
_entity.pdbx_description
1 polymer ?
#
loop_
_entity_poly.entity_id
_entity_poly.type
_entity_poly.pdbx_seq_one_letter_code
_entity_poly.pdbx_strand_id
1 'polypeptide(L)'
;MNDFNELINSSKPTLVDFYATWCGPCKMQAPILEELKSKVGDTANVVKIDVDRNQEVAARYHVRSIPTLIVFKNGEPVWRASGLHQLDVLEAKLKEHI
;
A
#
# COMPACT_ATOMS: atom_id res chain seq x y z
N MET A 1 9.39 12.74 5.77
CA MET A 1 9.12 11.85 6.89
C MET A 1 10.06 10.65 6.86
N ASN A 2 10.92 10.56 7.88
CA ASN A 2 11.95 9.52 7.92
C ASN A 2 11.37 8.12 8.10
N ASP A 3 10.33 8.00 8.93
CA ASP A 3 9.71 6.71 9.21
C ASP A 3 9.11 6.07 7.95
N PHE A 4 8.52 6.88 7.08
CA PHE A 4 7.98 6.37 5.84
C PHE A 4 9.10 5.88 4.91
N ASN A 5 10.18 6.65 4.81
CA ASN A 5 11.32 6.26 3.98
C ASN A 5 11.92 4.94 4.46
N GLU A 6 12.02 4.75 5.76
CA GLU A 6 12.49 3.48 6.33
C GLU A 6 11.54 2.34 6.04
N LEU A 7 10.24 2.60 6.12
CA LEU A 7 9.19 1.60 5.90
C LEU A 7 9.27 1.01 4.49
N ILE A 8 9.47 1.85 3.47
CA ILE A 8 9.49 1.42 2.08
C ILE A 8 10.87 0.96 1.60
N ASN A 9 11.92 1.25 2.35
CA ASN A 9 13.29 0.90 1.97
C ASN A 9 13.62 -0.51 2.47
N SER A 10 12.96 -1.48 1.87
CA SER A 10 13.09 -2.89 2.24
C SER A 10 13.37 -3.70 0.97
N SER A 11 14.17 -4.76 1.11
CA SER A 11 14.41 -5.72 0.03
C SER A 11 13.17 -6.54 -0.29
N LYS A 12 12.24 -6.63 0.68
CA LYS A 12 10.92 -7.22 0.46
C LYS A 12 9.98 -6.16 -0.12
N PRO A 13 9.04 -6.55 -0.99
CA PRO A 13 8.07 -5.58 -1.48
C PRO A 13 7.15 -5.12 -0.36
N THR A 14 6.80 -3.84 -0.38
CA THR A 14 5.90 -3.23 0.59
C THR A 14 4.70 -2.65 -0.14
N LEU A 15 3.52 -3.19 0.13
CA LEU A 15 2.27 -2.61 -0.38
C LEU A 15 1.81 -1.55 0.59
N VAL A 16 1.64 -0.32 0.10
CA VAL A 16 1.12 0.79 0.88
C VAL A 16 -0.26 1.14 0.37
N ASP A 17 -1.26 1.11 1.26
CA ASP A 17 -2.63 1.54 1.00
C ASP A 17 -2.81 2.95 1.54
N PHE A 18 -2.89 3.93 0.63
CA PHE A 18 -3.20 5.31 1.00
C PHE A 18 -4.72 5.45 1.10
N TYR A 19 -5.21 5.70 2.30
CA TYR A 19 -6.64 5.68 2.60
C TYR A 19 -7.06 6.90 3.43
N ALA A 20 -8.36 7.08 3.60
CA ALA A 20 -8.93 8.01 4.56
C ALA A 20 -10.05 7.33 5.33
N THR A 21 -10.29 7.77 6.55
CA THR A 21 -11.31 7.17 7.43
C THR A 21 -12.74 7.36 6.90
N TRP A 22 -12.97 8.40 6.09
CA TRP A 22 -14.27 8.74 5.53
C TRP A 22 -14.54 8.11 4.17
N CYS A 23 -13.64 7.31 3.66
CA CYS A 23 -13.67 6.75 2.30
C CYS A 23 -14.34 5.38 2.29
N GLY A 24 -15.47 5.25 1.59
CA GLY A 24 -16.22 3.99 1.50
C GLY A 24 -15.42 2.84 0.89
N PRO A 25 -14.85 3.00 -0.32
CA PRO A 25 -14.03 1.94 -0.94
C PRO A 25 -12.82 1.55 -0.09
N CYS A 26 -12.25 2.51 0.66
CA CYS A 26 -11.13 2.21 1.57
C CYS A 26 -11.55 1.23 2.67
N LYS A 27 -12.78 1.37 3.16
CA LYS A 27 -13.32 0.46 4.19
C LYS A 27 -13.50 -0.94 3.64
N MET A 28 -13.83 -1.07 2.36
CA MET A 28 -13.93 -2.37 1.69
C MET A 28 -12.55 -2.98 1.42
N GLN A 29 -11.55 -2.13 1.17
CA GLN A 29 -10.19 -2.58 0.92
C GLN A 29 -9.53 -3.16 2.19
N ALA A 30 -9.89 -2.65 3.36
CA ALA A 30 -9.23 -3.02 4.62
C ALA A 30 -9.25 -4.52 4.93
N PRO A 31 -10.41 -5.23 4.87
CA PRO A 31 -10.40 -6.67 5.15
C PRO A 31 -9.63 -7.47 4.10
N ILE A 32 -9.61 -7.00 2.85
CA ILE A 32 -8.84 -7.64 1.79
C ILE A 32 -7.34 -7.56 2.12
N LEU A 33 -6.89 -6.42 2.64
CA LEU A 33 -5.49 -6.24 3.03
C LEU A 33 -5.12 -7.11 4.23
N GLU A 34 -6.03 -7.30 5.18
CA GLU A 34 -5.77 -8.19 6.31
C GLU A 34 -5.59 -9.63 5.85
N GLU A 35 -6.41 -10.07 4.92
CA GLU A 35 -6.29 -11.40 4.35
C GLU A 35 -5.00 -11.54 3.54
N LEU A 36 -4.66 -10.53 2.76
CA LEU A 36 -3.41 -10.48 2.00
C LEU A 36 -2.19 -10.59 2.92
N LYS A 37 -2.21 -9.85 4.00
CA LYS A 37 -1.14 -9.85 5.00
C LYS A 37 -0.90 -11.24 5.54
N SER A 38 -1.97 -11.96 5.83
CA SER A 38 -1.92 -13.33 6.30
C SER A 38 -1.31 -14.27 5.24
N LYS A 39 -1.69 -14.08 3.98
CA LYS A 39 -1.22 -14.94 2.88
C LYS A 39 0.25 -14.74 2.55
N VAL A 40 0.73 -13.50 2.54
CA VAL A 40 2.12 -13.24 2.15
C VAL A 40 3.11 -13.44 3.30
N GLY A 41 2.64 -13.38 4.55
CA GLY A 41 3.49 -13.62 5.72
C GLY A 41 4.71 -12.71 5.72
N ASP A 42 5.88 -13.34 5.90
CA ASP A 42 7.15 -12.61 5.99
C ASP A 42 7.75 -12.21 4.64
N THR A 43 7.13 -12.62 3.53
CA THR A 43 7.71 -12.38 2.19
C THR A 43 7.44 -10.97 1.68
N ALA A 44 6.49 -10.26 2.26
CA ALA A 44 6.13 -8.91 1.86
C ALA A 44 5.55 -8.15 3.04
N ASN A 45 5.57 -6.82 2.95
CA ASN A 45 4.98 -5.95 3.96
C ASN A 45 3.68 -5.37 3.42
N VAL A 46 2.65 -5.28 4.27
CA VAL A 46 1.36 -4.68 3.91
C VAL A 46 1.04 -3.64 4.97
N VAL A 47 0.97 -2.37 4.57
CA VAL A 47 0.79 -1.26 5.50
C VAL A 47 -0.26 -0.28 4.99
N LYS A 48 -0.83 0.51 5.89
CA LYS A 48 -1.85 1.52 5.58
C LYS A 48 -1.34 2.89 6.02
N ILE A 49 -1.57 3.89 5.18
CA ILE A 49 -1.19 5.28 5.47
C ILE A 49 -2.43 6.16 5.31
N ASP A 50 -2.82 6.82 6.41
CA ASP A 50 -3.94 7.76 6.40
C ASP A 50 -3.48 9.06 5.74
N VAL A 51 -4.09 9.43 4.61
CA VAL A 51 -3.65 10.61 3.84
C VAL A 51 -3.92 11.92 4.58
N ASP A 52 -4.92 11.95 5.44
CA ASP A 52 -5.24 13.17 6.20
C ASP A 52 -4.20 13.41 7.30
N ARG A 53 -3.60 12.35 7.82
CA ARG A 53 -2.56 12.43 8.84
C ARG A 53 -1.15 12.44 8.27
N ASN A 54 -1.00 12.18 6.97
CA ASN A 54 0.31 12.09 6.31
C ASN A 54 0.27 12.83 4.99
N GLN A 55 -0.14 14.09 5.02
CA GLN A 55 -0.38 14.90 3.81
C GLN A 55 0.89 15.09 2.99
N GLU A 56 2.04 15.22 3.64
CA GLU A 56 3.31 15.37 2.96
C GLU A 56 3.67 14.13 2.12
N VAL A 57 3.49 12.95 2.69
CA VAL A 57 3.77 11.69 1.99
C VAL A 57 2.80 11.52 0.82
N ALA A 58 1.51 11.78 1.06
CA ALA A 58 0.49 11.68 0.01
C ALA A 58 0.81 12.63 -1.15
N ALA A 59 1.22 13.85 -0.85
CA ALA A 59 1.58 14.84 -1.87
C ALA A 59 2.82 14.41 -2.64
N ARG A 60 3.81 13.84 -1.96
CA ARG A 60 5.06 13.38 -2.57
C ARG A 60 4.80 12.35 -3.66
N TYR A 61 3.84 11.46 -3.44
CA TYR A 61 3.52 10.40 -4.40
C TYR A 61 2.27 10.73 -5.23
N HIS A 62 1.85 11.97 -5.22
CA HIS A 62 0.72 12.47 -6.04
C HIS A 62 -0.55 11.66 -5.83
N VAL A 63 -0.85 11.33 -4.57
CA VAL A 63 -2.07 10.59 -4.22
C VAL A 63 -3.24 11.59 -4.27
N ARG A 64 -4.07 11.49 -5.29
CA ARG A 64 -5.20 12.39 -5.54
C ARG A 64 -6.55 11.71 -5.44
N SER A 65 -6.55 10.40 -5.44
CA SER A 65 -7.76 9.60 -5.25
C SER A 65 -7.45 8.50 -4.25
N ILE A 66 -8.45 8.04 -3.52
CA ILE A 66 -8.28 7.01 -2.52
C ILE A 66 -9.34 5.93 -2.69
N PRO A 67 -8.98 4.66 -2.41
CA PRO A 67 -7.63 4.23 -2.06
C PRO A 67 -6.67 4.30 -3.23
N THR A 68 -5.41 4.60 -2.95
CA THR A 68 -4.32 4.42 -3.92
C THR A 68 -3.37 3.39 -3.34
N LEU A 69 -3.05 2.39 -4.13
CA LEU A 69 -2.19 1.29 -3.72
C LEU A 69 -0.87 1.40 -4.47
N ILE A 70 0.24 1.39 -3.74
CA ILE A 70 1.58 1.47 -4.34
C ILE A 70 2.41 0.35 -3.75
N VAL A 71 3.08 -0.43 -4.60
CA VAL A 71 4.09 -1.40 -4.15
C VAL A 71 5.45 -0.75 -4.29
N PHE A 72 6.20 -0.75 -3.19
CA PHE A 72 7.58 -0.25 -3.17
C PHE A 72 8.54 -1.41 -2.99
N LYS A 73 9.74 -1.27 -3.56
CA LYS A 73 10.84 -2.19 -3.30
C LYS A 73 12.13 -1.39 -3.30
N ASN A 74 12.92 -1.54 -2.24
CA ASN A 74 14.17 -0.79 -2.06
C ASN A 74 13.97 0.72 -2.18
N GLY A 75 12.85 1.21 -1.66
CA GLY A 75 12.51 2.64 -1.65
C GLY A 75 11.89 3.16 -2.93
N GLU A 76 11.74 2.34 -3.96
CA GLU A 76 11.21 2.76 -5.26
C GLU A 76 9.82 2.19 -5.52
N PRO A 77 8.89 3.01 -6.06
CA PRO A 77 7.59 2.47 -6.47
C PRO A 77 7.76 1.59 -7.71
N VAL A 78 7.24 0.37 -7.63
CA VAL A 78 7.34 -0.61 -8.72
C VAL A 78 5.98 -0.94 -9.33
N TRP A 79 4.88 -0.58 -8.68
CA TRP A 79 3.52 -0.74 -9.19
C TRP A 79 2.60 0.23 -8.47
N ARG A 80 1.61 0.72 -9.18
CA ARG A 80 0.64 1.67 -8.62
C ARG A 80 -0.72 1.47 -9.27
N ALA A 81 -1.79 1.57 -8.46
CA ALA A 81 -3.16 1.56 -8.96
C ALA A 81 -4.08 2.32 -8.01
N SER A 82 -5.18 2.82 -8.54
CA SER A 82 -6.20 3.53 -7.76
C SER A 82 -7.48 2.71 -7.70
N GLY A 83 -8.22 2.85 -6.62
CA GLY A 83 -9.49 2.17 -6.42
C GLY A 83 -9.35 0.81 -5.76
N LEU A 84 -10.48 0.18 -5.49
CA LEU A 84 -10.56 -1.11 -4.83
C LEU A 84 -9.96 -2.20 -5.72
N HIS A 85 -9.09 -3.02 -5.13
CA HIS A 85 -8.50 -4.17 -5.81
C HIS A 85 -8.70 -5.43 -4.99
N GLN A 86 -8.97 -6.54 -5.69
CA GLN A 86 -9.25 -7.82 -5.07
C GLN A 86 -7.95 -8.51 -4.61
N LEU A 87 -8.12 -9.48 -3.72
CA LEU A 87 -7.00 -10.18 -3.08
C LEU A 87 -6.05 -10.82 -4.08
N ASP A 88 -6.58 -11.52 -5.08
CA ASP A 88 -5.77 -12.24 -6.06
C ASP A 88 -4.89 -11.31 -6.89
N VAL A 89 -5.41 -10.13 -7.24
CA VAL A 89 -4.65 -9.14 -7.99
C VAL A 89 -3.48 -8.62 -7.15
N LEU A 90 -3.75 -8.27 -5.90
CA LEU A 90 -2.73 -7.72 -5.00
C LEU A 90 -1.66 -8.76 -4.67
N GLU A 91 -2.08 -10.00 -4.43
CA GLU A 91 -1.15 -11.08 -4.15
C GLU A 91 -0.22 -11.32 -5.34
N ALA A 92 -0.77 -11.33 -6.55
CA ALA A 92 0.02 -11.51 -7.76
C ALA A 92 1.05 -10.40 -7.94
N LYS A 93 0.64 -9.15 -7.69
CA LYS A 93 1.55 -8.01 -7.82
C LYS A 93 2.69 -8.06 -6.81
N LEU A 94 2.40 -8.45 -5.58
CA LEU A 94 3.47 -8.62 -4.59
C LEU A 94 4.42 -9.74 -4.99
N LYS A 95 3.90 -10.86 -5.46
CA LYS A 95 4.72 -12.01 -5.85
C LYS A 95 5.66 -11.69 -7.01
N GLU A 96 5.29 -10.77 -7.89
CA GLU A 96 6.17 -10.35 -8.98
C GLU A 96 7.46 -9.70 -8.48
N HIS A 97 7.47 -9.22 -7.24
CA HIS A 97 8.59 -8.46 -6.68
C HIS A 97 9.27 -9.15 -5.48
N ILE A 98 8.84 -10.35 -5.16
CA ILE A 98 9.47 -11.13 -4.08
C ILE A 98 10.82 -11.70 -4.53
#